data_8f10d7015c58d9538bfc1a15ea2d861b
#
_entry.id   8f10d7015c58d9538bfc1a15ea2d861b
#
_cell.length_a   1.000
_cell.length_b   1.000
_cell.length_c   1.000
_cell.angle_alpha   90.00
_cell.angle_beta   90.00
_cell.angle_gamma   90.00
#
_symmetry.space_group_name_H-M   'P 1'
#
loop_
_entity.id
_entity.type
_entity.pdbx_description
1 polymer ?
#
loop_
_entity_poly.entity_id
_entity_poly.type
_entity_poly.pdbx_seq_one_letter_code
_entity_poly.pdbx_strand_id
1 'polypeptide(L)'
;NQALHRIDMEIPNLSAVLLTHEHTDHIKGLATFVKKYELPVYATFGTGAAILQKLPQAKKNLRLFAGGETFFVDGLRVQSMPISHDAAEPVAYRIDGGGHQLGYVTDTGFLSDEVQQTICGCDTVVLESNHDVDMLRHGPYPFYLQQRIRGKLGHLSNEACADGALKAVKNGATRLV
;
A
#
# COMPACT_ATOMS: atom_id res chain seq x y z
N ASN A 1 -9.25 -3.68 -15.67
CA ASN A 1 -9.95 -4.92 -16.08
C ASN A 1 -8.99 -5.99 -16.60
N GLN A 2 -8.00 -5.66 -17.47
CA GLN A 2 -7.12 -6.68 -18.05
C GLN A 2 -6.36 -7.53 -17.02
N ALA A 3 -5.93 -6.95 -15.89
CA ALA A 3 -5.25 -7.69 -14.84
C ALA A 3 -6.17 -8.69 -14.14
N LEU A 4 -7.43 -8.31 -13.88
CA LEU A 4 -8.42 -9.21 -13.27
C LEU A 4 -8.79 -10.35 -14.21
N HIS A 5 -8.97 -10.09 -15.51
CA HIS A 5 -9.24 -11.13 -16.50
C HIS A 5 -8.13 -12.20 -16.59
N ARG A 6 -6.86 -11.83 -16.29
CA ARG A 6 -5.77 -12.83 -16.27
C ARG A 6 -5.88 -13.85 -15.13
N ILE A 7 -6.70 -13.57 -14.13
CA ILE A 7 -6.97 -14.44 -12.97
C ILE A 7 -8.44 -14.84 -12.92
N ASP A 8 -9.14 -14.79 -14.06
CA ASP A 8 -10.55 -15.14 -14.22
C ASP A 8 -11.49 -14.39 -13.24
N MET A 9 -11.15 -13.13 -12.93
CA MET A 9 -11.92 -12.26 -12.05
C MET A 9 -12.47 -11.05 -12.80
N GLU A 10 -13.64 -10.59 -12.37
CA GLU A 10 -14.25 -9.36 -12.84
C GLU A 10 -14.46 -8.38 -11.68
N ILE A 11 -14.61 -7.08 -11.97
CA ILE A 11 -14.80 -6.06 -10.93
C ILE A 11 -16.02 -6.33 -10.05
N PRO A 12 -17.17 -6.79 -10.56
CA PRO A 12 -18.31 -7.14 -9.71
C PRO A 12 -18.05 -8.25 -8.68
N ASN A 13 -17.01 -9.06 -8.88
CA ASN A 13 -16.61 -10.11 -7.93
C ASN A 13 -15.72 -9.60 -6.79
N LEU A 14 -15.33 -8.31 -6.81
CA LEU A 14 -14.54 -7.70 -5.75
C LEU A 14 -15.45 -7.29 -4.59
N SER A 15 -15.03 -7.57 -3.36
CA SER A 15 -15.75 -7.17 -2.15
C SER A 15 -15.43 -5.73 -1.74
N ALA A 16 -14.22 -5.24 -2.00
CA ALA A 16 -13.77 -3.90 -1.66
C ALA A 16 -12.51 -3.50 -2.42
N VAL A 17 -12.15 -2.21 -2.28
CA VAL A 17 -10.84 -1.65 -2.63
C VAL A 17 -10.20 -1.10 -1.35
N LEU A 18 -8.95 -1.46 -1.09
CA LEU A 18 -8.13 -0.88 -0.02
C LEU A 18 -7.16 0.12 -0.63
N LEU A 19 -7.14 1.35 -0.13
CA LEU A 19 -6.20 2.39 -0.59
C LEU A 19 -5.10 2.59 0.46
N THR A 20 -3.86 2.59 0.01
CA THR A 20 -2.70 2.89 0.85
C THR A 20 -2.59 4.39 1.12
N HIS A 21 -2.75 5.22 0.07
CA HIS A 21 -2.68 6.68 0.14
C HIS A 21 -3.25 7.33 -1.14
N GLU A 22 -3.28 8.68 -1.20
CA GLU A 22 -3.98 9.47 -2.23
C GLU A 22 -3.10 9.98 -3.37
N HIS A 23 -1.89 9.48 -3.58
CA HIS A 23 -1.09 9.88 -4.74
C HIS A 23 -1.75 9.46 -6.05
N THR A 24 -1.51 10.26 -7.08
CA THR A 24 -2.25 10.16 -8.36
C THR A 24 -2.11 8.80 -9.04
N ASP A 25 -0.95 8.18 -8.98
CA ASP A 25 -0.67 6.86 -9.54
C ASP A 25 -1.46 5.74 -8.84
N HIS A 26 -1.76 5.90 -7.53
CA HIS A 26 -2.61 4.96 -6.78
C HIS A 26 -4.10 5.16 -7.01
N ILE A 27 -4.55 6.39 -7.24
CA ILE A 27 -5.99 6.71 -7.36
C ILE A 27 -6.44 7.14 -8.75
N LYS A 28 -5.56 7.08 -9.78
CA LYS A 28 -5.85 7.54 -11.15
C LYS A 28 -7.15 6.95 -11.73
N GLY A 29 -7.47 5.69 -11.41
CA GLY A 29 -8.68 5.01 -11.85
C GLY A 29 -9.92 5.25 -10.99
N LEU A 30 -9.76 5.83 -9.80
CA LEU A 30 -10.80 5.88 -8.77
C LEU A 30 -12.06 6.62 -9.23
N ALA A 31 -11.91 7.74 -9.96
CA ALA A 31 -13.05 8.51 -10.48
C ALA A 31 -13.97 7.66 -11.36
N THR A 32 -13.40 6.87 -12.27
CA THR A 32 -14.16 5.96 -13.13
C THR A 32 -14.74 4.80 -12.34
N PHE A 33 -13.98 4.29 -11.38
CA PHE A 33 -14.37 3.17 -10.53
C PHE A 33 -15.62 3.52 -9.70
N VAL A 34 -15.59 4.58 -8.91
CA VAL A 34 -16.71 4.98 -8.04
C VAL A 34 -17.95 5.45 -8.80
N LYS A 35 -17.78 5.91 -10.05
CA LYS A 35 -18.90 6.25 -10.94
C LYS A 35 -19.64 5.00 -11.46
N LYS A 36 -18.87 3.95 -11.74
CA LYS A 36 -19.37 2.74 -12.43
C LYS A 36 -19.79 1.62 -11.47
N TYR A 37 -19.14 1.54 -10.29
CA TYR A 37 -19.33 0.45 -9.35
C TYR A 37 -19.66 0.97 -7.96
N GLU A 38 -20.54 0.27 -7.24
CA GLU A 38 -20.95 0.62 -5.87
C GLU A 38 -20.12 -0.11 -4.80
N LEU A 39 -18.88 -0.47 -5.14
CA LEU A 39 -17.98 -1.16 -4.22
C LEU A 39 -17.46 -0.20 -3.13
N PRO A 40 -17.32 -0.67 -1.87
CA PRO A 40 -16.70 0.09 -0.81
C PRO A 40 -15.21 0.31 -1.09
N VAL A 41 -14.75 1.52 -0.77
CA VAL A 41 -13.35 1.95 -0.89
C VAL A 41 -12.88 2.32 0.51
N TYR A 42 -12.03 1.50 1.09
CA TYR A 42 -11.45 1.72 2.41
C TYR A 42 -10.24 2.64 2.31
N ALA A 43 -10.21 3.66 3.15
CA ALA A 43 -9.11 4.63 3.23
C ALA A 43 -9.01 5.17 4.66
N THR A 44 -7.83 5.62 5.06
CA THR A 44 -7.67 6.37 6.31
C THR A 44 -8.44 7.69 6.25
N PHE A 45 -8.68 8.31 7.42
CA PHE A 45 -9.37 9.62 7.47
C PHE A 45 -8.64 10.68 6.65
N GLY A 46 -7.30 10.76 6.76
CA GLY A 46 -6.49 11.72 6.01
C GLY A 46 -6.53 11.47 4.50
N THR A 47 -6.29 10.23 4.08
CA THR A 47 -6.39 9.83 2.66
C THR A 47 -7.79 10.08 2.11
N GLY A 48 -8.84 9.73 2.85
CA GLY A 48 -10.23 9.98 2.47
C GLY A 48 -10.56 11.46 2.32
N ALA A 49 -10.08 12.31 3.24
CA ALA A 49 -10.26 13.76 3.16
C ALA A 49 -9.57 14.34 1.91
N ALA A 50 -8.34 13.93 1.63
CA ALA A 50 -7.60 14.35 0.43
C ALA A 50 -8.29 13.89 -0.88
N ILE A 51 -8.84 12.68 -0.90
CA ILE A 51 -9.63 12.18 -2.03
C ILE A 51 -10.90 13.02 -2.23
N LEU A 52 -11.65 13.33 -1.16
CA LEU A 52 -12.90 14.09 -1.27
C LEU A 52 -12.71 15.52 -1.76
N GLN A 53 -11.56 16.15 -1.51
CA GLN A 53 -11.22 17.46 -2.09
C GLN A 53 -11.15 17.41 -3.62
N LYS A 54 -10.64 16.31 -4.20
CA LYS A 54 -10.47 16.14 -5.66
C LYS A 54 -11.65 15.42 -6.30
N LEU A 55 -12.36 14.59 -5.56
CA LEU A 55 -13.38 13.65 -6.04
C LEU A 55 -14.56 13.55 -5.05
N PRO A 56 -15.39 14.60 -4.89
CA PRO A 56 -16.50 14.63 -3.91
C PRO A 56 -17.50 13.47 -4.09
N GLN A 57 -17.70 13.01 -5.32
CA GLN A 57 -18.61 11.89 -5.64
C GLN A 57 -18.15 10.54 -5.05
N ALA A 58 -16.90 10.39 -4.62
CA ALA A 58 -16.42 9.18 -3.95
C ALA A 58 -17.02 8.98 -2.54
N LYS A 59 -17.66 10.03 -1.96
CA LYS A 59 -18.20 10.02 -0.59
C LYS A 59 -19.06 8.81 -0.27
N LYS A 60 -19.92 8.40 -1.19
CA LYS A 60 -20.83 7.25 -0.98
C LYS A 60 -20.10 5.90 -0.90
N ASN A 61 -18.95 5.79 -1.57
CA ASN A 61 -18.15 4.57 -1.60
C ASN A 61 -17.15 4.47 -0.45
N LEU A 62 -16.70 5.61 0.11
CA LEU A 62 -15.67 5.63 1.14
C LEU A 62 -16.14 4.99 2.45
N ARG A 63 -15.26 4.18 3.02
CA ARG A 63 -15.32 3.62 4.36
C ARG A 63 -14.04 4.03 5.06
N LEU A 64 -14.16 4.95 6.03
CA LEU A 64 -13.03 5.58 6.68
C LEU A 64 -12.65 4.85 7.96
N PHE A 65 -11.35 4.73 8.21
CA PHE A 65 -10.78 4.14 9.42
C PHE A 65 -9.54 4.94 9.86
N ALA A 66 -9.09 4.76 11.10
CA ALA A 66 -7.85 5.36 11.59
C ALA A 66 -6.64 4.48 11.25
N GLY A 67 -5.49 5.12 10.96
CA GLY A 67 -4.24 4.37 10.79
C GLY A 67 -3.93 3.53 12.05
N GLY A 68 -3.53 2.27 11.85
CA GLY A 68 -3.31 1.30 12.92
C GLY A 68 -4.54 0.45 13.29
N GLU A 69 -5.73 0.76 12.77
CA GLU A 69 -6.93 -0.04 13.05
C GLU A 69 -6.92 -1.41 12.35
N THR A 70 -7.65 -2.34 12.98
CA THR A 70 -8.01 -3.64 12.42
C THR A 70 -9.50 -3.67 12.12
N PHE A 71 -9.86 -4.09 10.92
CA PHE A 71 -11.24 -4.25 10.48
C PHE A 71 -11.41 -5.52 9.63
N PHE A 72 -12.66 -5.83 9.26
CA PHE A 72 -12.96 -7.02 8.47
C PHE A 72 -13.60 -6.64 7.14
N VAL A 73 -13.21 -7.34 6.08
CA VAL A 73 -13.76 -7.22 4.74
C VAL A 73 -14.01 -8.62 4.20
N ASP A 74 -15.27 -9.00 4.03
CA ASP A 74 -15.68 -10.29 3.46
C ASP A 74 -14.97 -11.50 4.10
N GLY A 75 -14.91 -11.49 5.44
CA GLY A 75 -14.25 -12.54 6.23
C GLY A 75 -12.74 -12.44 6.35
N LEU A 76 -12.09 -11.54 5.60
CA LEU A 76 -10.66 -11.26 5.75
C LEU A 76 -10.43 -10.28 6.90
N ARG A 77 -9.47 -10.57 7.76
CA ARG A 77 -8.98 -9.64 8.77
C ARG A 77 -7.95 -8.72 8.12
N VAL A 78 -8.19 -7.41 8.15
CA VAL A 78 -7.30 -6.39 7.60
C VAL A 78 -6.77 -5.54 8.75
N GLN A 79 -5.46 -5.51 8.93
CA GLN A 79 -4.76 -4.63 9.86
C GLN A 79 -4.02 -3.57 9.05
N SER A 80 -4.31 -2.30 9.29
CA SER A 80 -3.56 -1.19 8.72
C SER A 80 -2.36 -0.84 9.59
N MET A 81 -1.28 -0.37 8.97
CA MET A 81 -0.05 0.04 9.65
C MET A 81 0.38 1.39 9.09
N PRO A 82 0.51 2.44 9.92
CA PRO A 82 1.08 3.71 9.46
C PRO A 82 2.48 3.52 8.88
N ILE A 83 2.74 4.13 7.73
CA ILE A 83 4.04 4.12 7.07
C ILE A 83 4.58 5.52 6.87
N SER A 84 5.87 5.62 6.59
CA SER A 84 6.55 6.91 6.42
C SER A 84 6.58 7.29 4.95
N HIS A 85 5.61 8.10 4.52
CA HIS A 85 5.51 8.60 3.15
C HIS A 85 4.94 10.03 3.12
N ASP A 86 5.19 10.78 2.03
CA ASP A 86 4.74 12.17 1.88
C ASP A 86 3.28 12.27 1.40
N ALA A 87 2.39 11.60 2.12
CA ALA A 87 0.94 11.58 1.89
C ALA A 87 0.17 11.98 3.17
N ALA A 88 -1.15 12.16 3.07
CA ALA A 88 -1.95 12.70 4.17
C ALA A 88 -2.01 11.77 5.39
N GLU A 89 -2.21 10.47 5.18
CA GLU A 89 -2.22 9.44 6.22
C GLU A 89 -1.97 8.07 5.58
N PRO A 90 -0.72 7.81 5.12
CA PRO A 90 -0.39 6.62 4.35
C PRO A 90 -0.32 5.37 5.24
N VAL A 91 -0.77 4.23 4.71
CA VAL A 91 -0.75 2.95 5.41
C VAL A 91 -0.28 1.80 4.51
N ALA A 92 0.36 0.82 5.13
CA ALA A 92 0.53 -0.53 4.65
C ALA A 92 -0.58 -1.43 5.22
N TYR A 93 -0.68 -2.66 4.74
CA TYR A 93 -1.68 -3.62 5.18
C TYR A 93 -1.06 -4.98 5.51
N ARG A 94 -1.58 -5.60 6.58
CA ARG A 94 -1.55 -7.04 6.76
C ARG A 94 -2.96 -7.58 6.56
N ILE A 95 -3.10 -8.63 5.74
CA ILE A 95 -4.39 -9.25 5.43
C ILE A 95 -4.29 -10.74 5.77
N ASP A 96 -5.14 -11.19 6.70
CA ASP A 96 -5.20 -12.58 7.13
C ASP A 96 -6.53 -13.20 6.67
N GLY A 97 -6.49 -14.37 6.03
CA GLY A 97 -7.69 -15.09 5.60
C GLY A 97 -7.38 -16.43 4.94
N GLY A 98 -8.27 -17.39 5.07
CA GLY A 98 -8.13 -18.72 4.46
C GLY A 98 -6.87 -19.49 4.90
N GLY A 99 -6.33 -19.20 6.08
CA GLY A 99 -5.08 -19.79 6.56
C GLY A 99 -3.81 -19.14 6.00
N HIS A 100 -3.94 -18.06 5.22
CA HIS A 100 -2.84 -17.31 4.61
C HIS A 100 -2.70 -15.90 5.18
N GLN A 101 -1.48 -15.36 5.14
CA GLN A 101 -1.16 -14.01 5.58
C GLN A 101 -0.39 -13.27 4.49
N LEU A 102 -0.89 -12.09 4.13
CA LEU A 102 -0.27 -11.17 3.18
C LEU A 102 0.18 -9.91 3.90
N GLY A 103 1.47 -9.57 3.81
CA GLY A 103 1.99 -8.24 4.11
C GLY A 103 2.10 -7.42 2.82
N TYR A 104 1.52 -6.23 2.78
CA TYR A 104 1.56 -5.34 1.62
C TYR A 104 2.13 -3.98 2.03
N VAL A 105 3.37 -3.69 1.65
CA VAL A 105 4.12 -2.50 2.05
C VAL A 105 4.75 -1.85 0.83
N THR A 106 4.16 -0.76 0.38
CA THR A 106 4.64 0.05 -0.75
C THR A 106 4.77 1.51 -0.32
N ASP A 107 5.59 2.28 -1.03
CA ASP A 107 5.73 3.73 -0.85
C ASP A 107 6.08 4.11 0.60
N THR A 108 7.22 3.63 1.06
CA THR A 108 7.72 3.97 2.40
C THR A 108 9.20 4.33 2.36
N GLY A 109 9.59 5.42 3.02
CA GLY A 109 10.99 5.85 3.09
C GLY A 109 11.87 4.93 3.96
N PHE A 110 11.26 4.17 4.89
CA PHE A 110 11.93 3.17 5.71
C PHE A 110 10.92 2.20 6.34
N LEU A 111 11.37 1.02 6.72
CA LEU A 111 10.59 0.05 7.48
C LEU A 111 10.74 0.34 8.98
N SER A 112 9.65 0.80 9.62
CA SER A 112 9.62 0.91 11.07
C SER A 112 9.63 -0.48 11.73
N ASP A 113 10.05 -0.54 12.99
CA ASP A 113 10.02 -1.80 13.75
C ASP A 113 8.61 -2.39 13.83
N GLU A 114 7.58 -1.56 13.95
CA GLU A 114 6.17 -1.97 13.95
C GLU A 114 5.76 -2.63 12.63
N VAL A 115 6.07 -1.99 11.49
CA VAL A 115 5.80 -2.56 10.16
C VAL A 115 6.57 -3.86 9.99
N GLN A 116 7.87 -3.87 10.32
CA GLN A 116 8.70 -5.06 10.19
C GLN A 116 8.18 -6.23 11.04
N GLN A 117 7.77 -5.98 12.29
CA GLN A 117 7.20 -7.00 13.18
C GLN A 117 5.86 -7.53 12.64
N THR A 118 5.02 -6.63 12.11
CA THR A 118 3.69 -7.00 11.62
C THR A 118 3.74 -7.85 10.36
N ILE A 119 4.70 -7.62 9.45
CA ILE A 119 4.89 -8.44 8.27
C ILE A 119 5.68 -9.72 8.54
N CYS A 120 6.40 -9.80 9.66
CA CYS A 120 7.02 -11.05 10.11
C CYS A 120 5.94 -12.10 10.39
N GLY A 121 6.12 -13.29 9.84
CA GLY A 121 5.12 -14.38 9.93
C GLY A 121 4.04 -14.33 8.85
N CYS A 122 4.04 -13.34 7.95
CA CYS A 122 3.26 -13.43 6.71
C CYS A 122 3.91 -14.45 5.77
N ASP A 123 3.09 -15.28 5.14
CA ASP A 123 3.60 -16.24 4.14
C ASP A 123 3.91 -15.57 2.79
N THR A 124 3.24 -14.48 2.48
CA THR A 124 3.50 -13.65 1.30
C THR A 124 3.75 -12.21 1.70
N VAL A 125 4.82 -11.60 1.19
CA VAL A 125 5.13 -10.18 1.43
C VAL A 125 5.36 -9.48 0.10
N VAL A 126 4.57 -8.43 -0.15
CA VAL A 126 4.81 -7.43 -1.20
C VAL A 126 5.56 -6.28 -0.56
N LEU A 127 6.77 -6.03 -1.03
CA LEU A 127 7.66 -5.03 -0.45
C LEU A 127 8.24 -4.14 -1.53
N GLU A 128 8.19 -2.83 -1.33
CA GLU A 128 8.79 -1.87 -2.24
C GLU A 128 10.30 -2.09 -2.41
N SER A 129 10.77 -2.02 -3.65
CA SER A 129 12.18 -1.95 -4.02
C SER A 129 12.32 -0.87 -5.10
N ASN A 130 12.52 0.37 -4.68
CA ASN A 130 12.31 1.52 -5.56
C ASN A 130 13.56 1.93 -6.32
N HIS A 131 14.72 1.99 -5.67
CA HIS A 131 15.91 2.55 -6.27
C HIS A 131 17.21 1.94 -5.74
N ASP A 132 18.18 1.86 -6.63
CA ASP A 132 19.60 1.71 -6.28
C ASP A 132 20.16 3.08 -5.89
N VAL A 133 20.86 3.16 -4.76
CA VAL A 133 21.32 4.41 -4.16
C VAL A 133 22.35 5.13 -5.05
N ASP A 134 23.26 4.38 -5.66
CA ASP A 134 24.32 4.95 -6.52
C ASP A 134 23.79 5.37 -7.88
N MET A 135 22.90 4.54 -8.48
CA MET A 135 22.21 4.91 -9.72
C MET A 135 21.36 6.16 -9.55
N LEU A 136 20.66 6.31 -8.41
CA LEU A 136 19.87 7.50 -8.12
C LEU A 136 20.74 8.74 -7.97
N ARG A 137 21.90 8.64 -7.27
CA ARG A 137 22.85 9.75 -7.07
C ARG A 137 23.44 10.26 -8.37
N HIS A 138 23.78 9.37 -9.29
CA HIS A 138 24.44 9.70 -10.56
C HIS A 138 23.46 9.79 -11.72
N GLY A 139 22.18 9.54 -11.48
CA GLY A 139 21.12 9.54 -12.47
C GLY A 139 20.70 10.97 -12.89
N PRO A 140 19.81 11.05 -13.91
CA PRO A 140 19.42 12.33 -14.51
C PRO A 140 18.44 13.14 -13.68
N TYR A 141 17.99 12.63 -12.53
CA TYR A 141 17.03 13.35 -11.69
C TYR A 141 17.64 14.61 -11.06
N PRO A 142 16.89 15.73 -11.02
CA PRO A 142 17.31 16.91 -10.28
C PRO A 142 17.58 16.61 -8.81
N PHE A 143 18.52 17.31 -8.21
CA PHE A 143 18.97 17.06 -6.83
C PHE A 143 17.82 17.06 -5.80
N TYR A 144 16.85 17.98 -5.91
CA TYR A 144 15.70 18.02 -5.01
C TYR A 144 14.85 16.72 -5.07
N LEU A 145 14.72 16.13 -6.28
CA LEU A 145 13.97 14.89 -6.45
C LEU A 145 14.74 13.69 -5.89
N GLN A 146 16.06 13.65 -6.10
CA GLN A 146 16.93 12.64 -5.48
C GLN A 146 16.82 12.68 -3.95
N GLN A 147 16.82 13.89 -3.35
CA GLN A 147 16.65 14.07 -1.90
C GLN A 147 15.27 13.63 -1.41
N ARG A 148 14.20 13.95 -2.16
CA ARG A 148 12.84 13.50 -1.86
C ARG A 148 12.75 11.98 -1.86
N ILE A 149 13.23 11.32 -2.92
CA ILE A 149 13.18 9.86 -3.07
C ILE A 149 13.93 9.17 -1.92
N ARG A 150 15.13 9.64 -1.56
CA ARG A 150 15.98 9.07 -0.50
C ARG A 150 15.58 9.49 0.91
N GLY A 151 14.67 10.45 1.04
CA GLY A 151 14.25 10.99 2.33
C GLY A 151 13.43 10.00 3.13
N LYS A 152 13.28 10.27 4.43
CA LYS A 152 12.46 9.43 5.33
C LYS A 152 10.99 9.31 4.90
N LEU A 153 10.49 10.29 4.15
CA LEU A 153 9.14 10.30 3.58
C LEU A 153 9.13 9.92 2.09
N GLY A 154 10.25 9.40 1.58
CA GLY A 154 10.38 9.01 0.18
C GLY A 154 10.07 7.53 -0.05
N HIS A 155 11.06 6.82 -0.58
CA HIS A 155 10.91 5.44 -1.02
C HIS A 155 12.04 4.54 -0.53
N LEU A 156 11.76 3.25 -0.39
CA LEU A 156 12.70 2.25 0.10
C LEU A 156 13.76 1.94 -0.95
N SER A 157 15.04 1.95 -0.56
CA SER A 157 16.12 1.51 -1.43
C SER A 157 16.12 0.00 -1.62
N ASN A 158 16.79 -0.48 -2.69
CA ASN A 158 16.93 -1.90 -2.96
C ASN A 158 17.63 -2.64 -1.81
N GLU A 159 18.64 -2.02 -1.18
CA GLU A 159 19.34 -2.61 -0.02
C GLU A 159 18.42 -2.71 1.20
N ALA A 160 17.66 -1.64 1.50
CA ALA A 160 16.74 -1.66 2.63
C ALA A 160 15.58 -2.65 2.39
N CYS A 161 15.12 -2.78 1.15
CA CYS A 161 14.18 -3.84 0.75
C CYS A 161 14.77 -5.23 0.99
N ALA A 162 16.00 -5.49 0.55
CA ALA A 162 16.67 -6.78 0.73
C ALA A 162 16.81 -7.15 2.22
N ASP A 163 17.18 -6.19 3.07
CA ASP A 163 17.27 -6.40 4.52
C ASP A 163 15.90 -6.75 5.15
N GLY A 164 14.85 -6.01 4.76
CA GLY A 164 13.48 -6.29 5.19
C GLY A 164 12.98 -7.66 4.72
N ALA A 165 13.23 -7.99 3.46
CA ALA A 165 12.88 -9.27 2.84
C ALA A 165 13.57 -10.45 3.52
N LEU A 166 14.88 -10.33 3.82
CA LEU A 166 15.63 -11.36 4.56
C LEU A 166 15.06 -11.62 5.96
N LYS A 167 14.63 -10.56 6.66
CA LYS A 167 13.95 -10.73 7.96
C LYS A 167 12.62 -11.44 7.80
N ALA A 168 11.81 -11.06 6.79
CA ALA A 168 10.52 -11.70 6.53
C ALA A 168 10.70 -13.20 6.22
N VAL A 169 11.66 -13.57 5.36
CA VAL A 169 11.97 -14.99 5.03
C VAL A 169 12.41 -15.76 6.27
N LYS A 170 13.29 -15.20 7.10
CA LYS A 170 13.71 -15.84 8.37
C LYS A 170 12.54 -16.08 9.33
N ASN A 171 11.46 -15.33 9.20
CA ASN A 171 10.27 -15.43 10.03
C ASN A 171 9.08 -16.11 9.32
N GLY A 172 9.32 -16.85 8.23
CA GLY A 172 8.35 -17.74 7.62
C GLY A 172 7.79 -17.33 6.26
N ALA A 173 8.17 -16.17 5.71
CA ALA A 173 7.74 -15.79 4.37
C ALA A 173 8.30 -16.77 3.33
N THR A 174 7.42 -17.31 2.49
CA THR A 174 7.74 -18.25 1.41
C THR A 174 7.63 -17.60 0.04
N ARG A 175 7.00 -16.43 -0.04
CA ARG A 175 6.83 -15.66 -1.27
C ARG A 175 7.12 -14.17 -1.04
N LEU A 176 7.99 -13.62 -1.88
CA LEU A 176 8.31 -12.19 -1.95
C LEU A 176 7.92 -11.65 -3.33
N VAL A 177 7.32 -10.45 -3.37
CA VAL A 177 6.85 -9.76 -4.58
C VAL A 177 7.29 -8.31 -4.53
#